data_3d6be4ae746ddee62334d44f41d857f1
#
_entry.id   3d6be4ae746ddee62334d44f41d857f1
#
_cell.length_a   1.000
_cell.length_b   1.000
_cell.length_c   1.000
_cell.angle_alpha   90.00
_cell.angle_beta   90.00
_cell.angle_gamma   90.00
#
_symmetry.space_group_name_H-M   'P 1'
#
loop_
_entity.id
_entity.type
_entity.pdbx_description
1 polymer ?
#
loop_
_entity_poly.entity_id
_entity_poly.type
_entity_poly.pdbx_seq_one_letter_code
_entity_poly.pdbx_strand_id
1 'polypeptide(L)'
;MRLTLTTLALLVSAMLFAQTPALIPYQAIARNAAGEPLASSTLNARFTIHDGTATGTNVWQELQTVSTSALGLFTAQLGSSVALANVNWANGAKFMQVEIDLGSGFVDIGTQQLLSVPYALHAGSVHLNVSATGDTLFVGDGSFVIVPGISEANSFTTGTTLHTCGAANVHNPDLTYGSMTDQEGNVYKTIVIGTQEWMAENLNTSIYRNEDAIPTNLDDAAWSSTTSGAWAYYNNDASNACPYGKLYNWYTCVDERGLCPVGWHVPSDAEWTILSDNLGGLSVAGGKMKTIGTIESSTGLWYSPNTGSSNSIGFSGVPGGSRYAAGFYSDLGNYGNWWSNSPRYSNQAWFRYLYFIEDELVSTSLNRQEGYSVRCLRD
;
A
#
# COMPACT_ATOMS: atom_id res chain seq x y z
N MET A 1 15.12 -57.22 20.10
CA MET A 1 13.92 -56.43 20.40
C MET A 1 14.38 -55.18 21.12
N ARG A 2 14.63 -54.11 20.38
CA ARG A 2 14.98 -52.78 20.95
C ARG A 2 13.93 -51.79 20.44
N LEU A 3 13.14 -51.29 21.40
CA LEU A 3 12.17 -50.22 21.21
C LEU A 3 12.94 -48.91 21.13
N THR A 4 12.85 -48.18 20.03
CA THR A 4 13.27 -46.79 19.94
C THR A 4 12.03 -45.89 20.07
N LEU A 5 11.99 -45.18 21.20
CA LEU A 5 11.00 -44.14 21.47
C LEU A 5 11.37 -42.89 20.68
N THR A 6 10.59 -42.55 19.67
CA THR A 6 10.68 -41.25 18.98
C THR A 6 9.78 -40.25 19.68
N THR A 7 10.39 -39.34 20.40
CA THR A 7 9.73 -38.18 21.00
C THR A 7 9.35 -37.20 19.88
N LEU A 8 8.06 -37.06 19.62
CA LEU A 8 7.48 -36.06 18.77
C LEU A 8 7.49 -34.70 19.53
N ALA A 9 8.43 -33.83 19.18
CA ALA A 9 8.44 -32.47 19.70
C ALA A 9 7.37 -31.66 18.96
N LEU A 10 6.26 -31.34 19.63
CA LEU A 10 5.28 -30.35 19.16
C LEU A 10 5.91 -28.98 19.28
N LEU A 11 6.35 -28.38 18.16
CA LEU A 11 6.63 -26.96 18.08
C LEU A 11 5.27 -26.22 18.04
N VAL A 12 4.86 -25.70 19.18
CA VAL A 12 3.82 -24.66 19.25
C VAL A 12 4.48 -23.36 18.81
N SER A 13 4.33 -22.98 17.55
CA SER A 13 4.65 -21.64 17.09
C SER A 13 3.64 -20.67 17.71
N ALA A 14 4.04 -19.94 18.76
CA ALA A 14 3.30 -18.79 19.23
C ALA A 14 3.31 -17.74 18.11
N MET A 15 2.18 -17.56 17.45
CA MET A 15 1.97 -16.42 16.56
C MET A 15 1.96 -15.17 17.43
N LEU A 16 3.07 -14.44 17.44
CA LEU A 16 3.15 -13.08 17.96
C LEU A 16 2.40 -12.18 16.98
N PHE A 17 1.11 -11.99 17.22
CA PHE A 17 0.41 -10.87 16.62
C PHE A 17 1.03 -9.60 17.18
N ALA A 18 1.62 -8.77 16.34
CA ALA A 18 1.97 -7.40 16.68
C ALA A 18 0.65 -6.65 16.96
N GLN A 19 0.17 -6.71 18.19
CA GLN A 19 -0.93 -5.87 18.63
C GLN A 19 -0.40 -4.46 18.73
N THR A 20 -1.03 -3.53 18.01
CA THR A 20 -0.87 -2.10 18.28
C THR A 20 -1.08 -1.87 19.77
N PRO A 21 -0.14 -1.21 20.49
CA PRO A 21 -0.31 -0.97 21.89
C PRO A 21 -1.62 -0.21 22.13
N ALA A 22 -2.59 -0.85 22.78
CA ALA A 22 -3.90 -0.28 23.08
C ALA A 22 -3.81 0.70 24.27
N LEU A 23 -2.79 1.56 24.29
CA LEU A 23 -2.49 2.49 25.36
C LEU A 23 -2.50 3.93 24.82
N ILE A 24 -3.05 4.86 25.62
CA ILE A 24 -2.98 6.29 25.34
C ILE A 24 -1.98 6.91 26.32
N PRO A 25 -0.85 7.46 25.84
CA PRO A 25 0.06 8.23 26.69
C PRO A 25 -0.62 9.54 27.10
N TYR A 26 -0.60 9.84 28.38
CA TYR A 26 -1.15 11.06 28.94
C TYR A 26 -0.08 11.80 29.76
N GLN A 27 -0.07 13.13 29.66
CA GLN A 27 0.84 13.98 30.41
C GLN A 27 0.13 15.26 30.86
N ALA A 28 0.30 15.62 32.12
CA ALA A 28 -0.27 16.84 32.66
C ALA A 28 0.55 17.39 33.83
N ILE A 29 0.25 18.63 34.24
CA ILE A 29 0.81 19.26 35.43
C ILE A 29 -0.27 19.29 36.51
N ALA A 30 -0.03 18.58 37.62
CA ALA A 30 -0.89 18.65 38.79
C ALA A 30 -0.63 19.94 39.58
N ARG A 31 -1.72 20.62 39.94
CA ARG A 31 -1.69 21.89 40.68
C ARG A 31 -2.62 21.81 41.88
N ASN A 32 -2.27 22.57 42.95
CA ASN A 32 -3.18 22.77 44.07
C ASN A 32 -4.26 23.80 43.76
N ALA A 33 -5.18 24.04 44.68
CA ALA A 33 -6.27 25.03 44.53
C ALA A 33 -5.76 26.48 44.36
N ALA A 34 -4.53 26.81 44.75
CA ALA A 34 -3.89 28.10 44.54
C ALA A 34 -3.19 28.20 43.17
N GLY A 35 -3.22 27.10 42.34
CA GLY A 35 -2.58 27.06 41.04
C GLY A 35 -1.10 26.70 41.06
N GLU A 36 -0.54 26.37 42.22
CA GLU A 36 0.88 26.03 42.37
C GLU A 36 1.12 24.55 41.98
N PRO A 37 2.24 24.23 41.32
CA PRO A 37 2.57 22.84 40.96
C PRO A 37 2.73 21.96 42.20
N LEU A 38 2.16 20.77 42.19
CA LEU A 38 2.36 19.70 43.18
C LEU A 38 3.68 19.02 42.93
N ALA A 39 4.75 19.57 43.45
CA ALA A 39 6.11 19.13 43.20
C ALA A 39 6.44 17.81 43.95
N SER A 40 7.12 16.88 43.26
CA SER A 40 7.69 15.64 43.86
C SER A 40 6.72 14.87 44.75
N SER A 41 5.45 14.80 44.34
CA SER A 41 4.36 14.22 45.10
C SER A 41 3.87 12.92 44.46
N THR A 42 3.36 11.98 45.22
CA THR A 42 2.65 10.79 44.73
C THR A 42 1.15 11.05 44.88
N LEU A 43 0.42 10.88 43.79
CA LEU A 43 -1.01 11.20 43.70
C LEU A 43 -1.78 10.01 43.12
N ASN A 44 -3.04 9.87 43.51
CA ASN A 44 -3.96 9.02 42.77
C ASN A 44 -4.67 9.86 41.69
N ALA A 45 -4.52 9.47 40.43
CA ALA A 45 -5.19 10.07 39.29
C ALA A 45 -6.29 9.15 38.76
N ARG A 46 -7.47 9.69 38.57
CA ARG A 46 -8.62 8.98 37.97
C ARG A 46 -8.88 9.56 36.60
N PHE A 47 -8.91 8.69 35.61
CA PHE A 47 -9.18 9.01 34.21
C PHE A 47 -10.52 8.42 33.83
N THR A 48 -11.43 9.26 33.32
CA THR A 48 -12.78 8.83 32.93
C THR A 48 -13.09 9.27 31.50
N ILE A 49 -13.59 8.35 30.67
CA ILE A 49 -14.09 8.67 29.32
C ILE A 49 -15.60 8.79 29.38
N HIS A 50 -16.11 9.96 28.98
CA HIS A 50 -17.53 10.25 28.84
C HIS A 50 -17.95 10.17 27.37
N ASP A 51 -19.16 9.67 27.14
CA ASP A 51 -19.77 9.57 25.82
C ASP A 51 -20.63 10.80 25.48
N GLY A 52 -20.47 11.30 24.25
CA GLY A 52 -21.29 12.36 23.67
C GLY A 52 -20.98 13.77 24.16
N THR A 53 -20.82 13.97 25.47
CA THR A 53 -20.55 15.29 26.08
C THR A 53 -19.54 15.19 27.23
N ALA A 54 -19.01 16.33 27.69
CA ALA A 54 -18.07 16.41 28.82
C ALA A 54 -18.64 15.87 30.15
N THR A 55 -19.97 15.83 30.28
CA THR A 55 -20.70 15.29 31.44
C THR A 55 -21.58 14.10 31.04
N GLY A 56 -21.29 13.47 29.92
CA GLY A 56 -22.03 12.34 29.39
C GLY A 56 -21.83 11.04 30.21
N THR A 57 -22.39 9.94 29.70
CA THR A 57 -22.26 8.65 30.36
C THR A 57 -20.81 8.24 30.47
N ASN A 58 -20.38 7.79 31.67
CA ASN A 58 -19.08 7.17 31.86
C ASN A 58 -19.05 5.81 31.12
N VAL A 59 -18.19 5.69 30.12
CA VAL A 59 -18.01 4.48 29.32
C VAL A 59 -16.69 3.76 29.58
N TRP A 60 -15.79 4.40 30.30
CA TRP A 60 -14.52 3.80 30.73
C TRP A 60 -13.91 4.62 31.87
N GLN A 61 -13.27 3.93 32.83
CA GLN A 61 -12.59 4.57 33.94
C GLN A 61 -11.38 3.76 34.39
N GLU A 62 -10.28 4.44 34.67
CA GLU A 62 -9.05 3.85 35.20
C GLU A 62 -8.47 4.71 36.31
N LEU A 63 -7.96 4.05 37.37
CA LEU A 63 -7.27 4.68 38.49
C LEU A 63 -5.77 4.32 38.42
N GLN A 64 -4.92 5.33 38.45
CA GLN A 64 -3.47 5.13 38.48
C GLN A 64 -2.82 5.95 39.60
N THR A 65 -1.81 5.37 40.25
CA THR A 65 -0.93 6.12 41.15
C THR A 65 0.22 6.69 40.34
N VAL A 66 0.37 8.01 40.31
CA VAL A 66 1.36 8.74 39.53
C VAL A 66 2.29 9.56 40.43
N SER A 67 3.52 9.75 39.98
CA SER A 67 4.49 10.61 40.67
C SER A 67 4.74 11.87 39.85
N THR A 68 4.75 13.03 40.51
CA THR A 68 5.03 14.31 39.86
C THR A 68 6.51 14.68 39.93
N SER A 69 6.99 15.37 38.90
CA SER A 69 8.33 16.00 38.90
C SER A 69 8.39 17.22 39.83
N ALA A 70 9.56 17.83 39.96
CA ALA A 70 9.73 19.10 40.68
C ALA A 70 8.86 20.27 40.15
N LEU A 71 8.33 20.13 38.93
CA LEU A 71 7.43 21.12 38.28
C LEU A 71 5.96 20.64 38.28
N GLY A 72 5.63 19.61 39.05
CA GLY A 72 4.28 19.03 39.08
C GLY A 72 3.88 18.21 37.88
N LEU A 73 4.79 17.92 36.92
CA LEU A 73 4.53 17.14 35.74
C LEU A 73 4.42 15.66 36.10
N PHE A 74 3.37 14.97 35.62
CA PHE A 74 3.21 13.54 35.69
C PHE A 74 2.88 12.93 34.33
N THR A 75 3.14 11.65 34.18
CA THR A 75 2.80 10.85 32.98
C THR A 75 2.00 9.62 33.41
N ALA A 76 1.08 9.20 32.55
CA ALA A 76 0.28 7.99 32.70
C ALA A 76 0.16 7.24 31.37
N GLN A 77 -0.08 5.92 31.45
CA GLN A 77 -0.38 5.07 30.29
C GLN A 77 -1.79 4.54 30.46
N LEU A 78 -2.77 5.19 29.79
CA LEU A 78 -4.17 4.83 29.90
C LEU A 78 -4.44 3.55 29.13
N GLY A 79 -5.23 2.64 29.69
CA GLY A 79 -5.47 1.32 29.15
C GLY A 79 -4.56 0.22 29.75
N SER A 80 -3.67 0.59 30.67
CA SER A 80 -2.72 -0.33 31.26
C SER A 80 -3.35 -1.33 32.26
N SER A 81 -4.39 -0.92 32.98
CA SER A 81 -5.12 -1.76 33.94
C SER A 81 -6.56 -2.02 33.54
N VAL A 82 -7.18 -1.13 32.74
CA VAL A 82 -8.53 -1.28 32.18
C VAL A 82 -8.47 -1.11 30.68
N ALA A 83 -8.75 -2.18 29.92
CA ALA A 83 -8.59 -2.18 28.46
C ALA A 83 -9.47 -1.12 27.79
N LEU A 84 -8.87 -0.27 26.95
CA LEU A 84 -9.54 0.74 26.13
C LEU A 84 -10.36 0.15 24.97
N ALA A 85 -10.11 -1.11 24.62
CA ALA A 85 -10.88 -1.85 23.59
C ALA A 85 -12.38 -1.98 23.93
N ASN A 86 -12.76 -1.82 25.18
CA ASN A 86 -14.16 -1.87 25.62
C ASN A 86 -14.92 -0.57 25.38
N VAL A 87 -14.24 0.50 24.98
CA VAL A 87 -14.88 1.78 24.61
C VAL A 87 -15.38 1.69 23.18
N ASN A 88 -16.66 2.02 22.96
CA ASN A 88 -17.19 2.13 21.60
C ASN A 88 -16.71 3.45 20.96
N TRP A 89 -15.56 3.40 20.31
CA TRP A 89 -14.94 4.55 19.63
C TRP A 89 -15.66 4.98 18.36
N ALA A 90 -16.50 4.11 17.78
CA ALA A 90 -17.18 4.38 16.51
C ALA A 90 -18.36 5.36 16.65
N ASN A 91 -18.90 5.50 17.85
CA ASN A 91 -20.11 6.26 18.08
C ASN A 91 -19.85 7.52 18.92
N GLY A 92 -20.17 8.69 18.35
CA GLY A 92 -20.19 9.96 19.07
C GLY A 92 -18.83 10.50 19.55
N ALA A 93 -18.83 11.71 20.02
CA ALA A 93 -17.64 12.34 20.59
C ALA A 93 -17.30 11.72 21.95
N LYS A 94 -16.00 11.58 22.24
CA LYS A 94 -15.50 11.11 23.53
C LYS A 94 -14.78 12.22 24.25
N PHE A 95 -14.97 12.31 25.57
CA PHE A 95 -14.36 13.34 26.42
C PHE A 95 -13.58 12.66 27.52
N MET A 96 -12.33 13.06 27.72
CA MET A 96 -11.46 12.59 28.79
C MET A 96 -11.53 13.58 29.95
N GLN A 97 -12.05 13.12 31.09
CA GLN A 97 -11.99 13.80 32.36
C GLN A 97 -10.80 13.27 33.17
N VAL A 98 -10.08 14.14 33.81
CA VAL A 98 -8.95 13.81 34.70
C VAL A 98 -9.21 14.41 36.08
N GLU A 99 -9.14 13.57 37.09
CA GLU A 99 -9.30 13.95 38.48
C GLU A 99 -8.09 13.50 39.29
N ILE A 100 -7.69 14.27 40.27
CA ILE A 100 -6.61 13.91 41.19
C ILE A 100 -7.13 13.92 42.63
N ASP A 101 -6.66 12.96 43.44
CA ASP A 101 -6.92 12.90 44.86
C ASP A 101 -5.77 13.56 45.63
N LEU A 102 -6.10 14.62 46.35
CA LEU A 102 -5.17 15.41 47.19
C LEU A 102 -5.29 14.99 48.69
N GLY A 103 -5.89 13.83 48.99
CA GLY A 103 -6.11 13.36 50.34
C GLY A 103 -7.46 13.75 50.96
N SER A 104 -8.28 14.51 50.25
CA SER A 104 -9.64 14.92 50.63
C SER A 104 -10.70 14.45 49.62
N GLY A 105 -10.34 13.59 48.69
CA GLY A 105 -11.17 13.10 47.60
C GLY A 105 -10.73 13.63 46.22
N PHE A 106 -11.34 13.10 45.17
CA PHE A 106 -11.02 13.45 43.78
C PHE A 106 -11.53 14.84 43.42
N VAL A 107 -10.64 15.63 42.84
CA VAL A 107 -10.92 16.98 42.31
C VAL A 107 -10.69 16.93 40.79
N ASP A 108 -11.68 17.41 40.02
CA ASP A 108 -11.58 17.53 38.57
C ASP A 108 -10.53 18.60 38.21
N ILE A 109 -9.52 18.21 37.43
CA ILE A 109 -8.46 19.10 36.92
C ILE A 109 -8.66 19.44 35.46
N GLY A 110 -9.69 18.90 34.80
CA GLY A 110 -10.07 19.24 33.44
C GLY A 110 -10.74 18.10 32.68
N THR A 111 -11.66 18.47 31.82
CA THR A 111 -12.31 17.56 30.87
C THR A 111 -12.11 18.10 29.45
N GLN A 112 -11.58 17.28 28.57
CA GLN A 112 -11.25 17.67 27.20
C GLN A 112 -11.78 16.64 26.19
N GLN A 113 -12.25 17.12 25.03
CA GLN A 113 -12.65 16.25 23.93
C GLN A 113 -11.42 15.52 23.34
N LEU A 114 -11.55 14.23 23.11
CA LEU A 114 -10.58 13.41 22.40
C LEU A 114 -10.81 13.53 20.90
N LEU A 115 -9.86 14.12 20.14
CA LEU A 115 -10.10 14.52 18.76
C LEU A 115 -9.71 13.48 17.73
N SER A 116 -8.57 12.84 17.75
CA SER A 116 -8.16 11.98 16.64
C SER A 116 -7.39 10.71 16.99
N VAL A 117 -6.57 10.72 18.02
CA VAL A 117 -5.65 9.61 18.29
C VAL A 117 -6.35 8.32 18.76
N PRO A 118 -7.39 8.36 19.61
CA PRO A 118 -8.13 7.16 20.01
C PRO A 118 -8.92 6.51 18.88
N TYR A 119 -9.34 7.26 17.87
CA TYR A 119 -10.08 6.74 16.72
C TYR A 119 -9.22 5.89 15.78
N ALA A 120 -7.90 6.07 15.78
CA ALA A 120 -6.97 5.22 15.05
C ALA A 120 -6.94 3.77 15.58
N LEU A 121 -7.25 3.56 16.84
CA LEU A 121 -7.37 2.22 17.44
C LEU A 121 -8.59 1.45 16.90
N HIS A 122 -9.64 2.14 16.48
CA HIS A 122 -10.83 1.52 15.88
C HIS A 122 -10.60 1.11 14.41
N ALA A 123 -9.80 1.86 13.68
CA ALA A 123 -9.50 1.56 12.27
C ALA A 123 -8.76 0.22 12.06
N GLY A 124 -8.10 -0.31 13.10
CA GLY A 124 -7.42 -1.60 13.08
C GLY A 124 -8.32 -2.84 13.29
N SER A 125 -9.61 -2.67 13.56
CA SER A 125 -10.49 -3.76 13.98
C SER A 125 -11.70 -4.01 13.05
N VAL A 126 -11.67 -3.59 11.80
CA VAL A 126 -12.70 -3.98 10.84
C VAL A 126 -12.47 -5.43 10.44
N HIS A 127 -13.15 -6.34 11.13
CA HIS A 127 -13.21 -7.74 10.71
C HIS A 127 -14.28 -7.88 9.63
N LEU A 128 -13.85 -8.21 8.43
CA LEU A 128 -14.73 -8.61 7.33
C LEU A 128 -14.83 -10.14 7.34
N ASN A 129 -16.02 -10.67 7.53
CA ASN A 129 -16.31 -12.10 7.39
C ASN A 129 -17.23 -12.33 6.21
N VAL A 130 -17.01 -13.40 5.48
CA VAL A 130 -17.87 -13.82 4.38
C VAL A 130 -18.76 -14.97 4.85
N SER A 131 -20.04 -15.00 4.44
CA SER A 131 -20.93 -16.12 4.71
C SER A 131 -20.40 -17.43 4.13
N ALA A 132 -20.85 -18.56 4.66
CA ALA A 132 -20.51 -19.88 4.11
C ALA A 132 -20.99 -20.08 2.65
N THR A 133 -21.95 -19.30 2.21
CA THR A 133 -22.47 -19.26 0.82
C THR A 133 -21.71 -18.31 -0.08
N GLY A 134 -20.82 -17.45 0.48
CA GLY A 134 -19.98 -16.54 -0.28
C GLY A 134 -20.69 -15.30 -0.85
N ASP A 135 -21.96 -15.08 -0.52
CA ASP A 135 -22.80 -14.00 -1.06
C ASP A 135 -23.02 -12.83 -0.09
N THR A 136 -22.64 -12.99 1.16
CA THR A 136 -22.87 -12.01 2.22
C THR A 136 -21.55 -11.61 2.89
N LEU A 137 -21.26 -10.31 2.90
CA LEU A 137 -20.13 -9.71 3.59
C LEU A 137 -20.58 -9.14 4.93
N PHE A 138 -20.05 -9.65 6.04
CA PHE A 138 -20.33 -9.15 7.37
C PHE A 138 -19.29 -8.12 7.78
N VAL A 139 -19.74 -6.99 8.32
CA VAL A 139 -18.89 -5.98 8.95
C VAL A 139 -18.94 -6.20 10.48
N GLY A 140 -17.87 -5.89 11.18
CA GLY A 140 -17.69 -6.25 12.61
C GLY A 140 -18.73 -5.71 13.59
N ASP A 141 -19.63 -4.83 13.17
CA ASP A 141 -20.75 -4.31 13.96
C ASP A 141 -22.07 -5.13 13.79
N GLY A 142 -22.01 -6.23 13.02
CA GLY A 142 -23.17 -7.06 12.69
C GLY A 142 -23.97 -6.58 11.47
N SER A 143 -23.60 -5.46 10.85
CA SER A 143 -24.15 -5.07 9.56
C SER A 143 -23.61 -5.97 8.44
N PHE A 144 -24.36 -6.08 7.35
CA PHE A 144 -23.96 -6.92 6.22
C PHE A 144 -24.37 -6.30 4.88
N VAL A 145 -23.66 -6.66 3.84
CA VAL A 145 -24.01 -6.34 2.45
C VAL A 145 -24.15 -7.64 1.68
N ILE A 146 -25.26 -7.82 1.02
CA ILE A 146 -25.46 -8.91 0.06
C ILE A 146 -24.96 -8.42 -1.29
N VAL A 147 -23.97 -9.09 -1.85
CA VAL A 147 -23.42 -8.79 -3.19
C VAL A 147 -23.80 -9.96 -4.11
N PRO A 148 -24.86 -9.83 -4.92
CA PRO A 148 -25.28 -10.88 -5.84
C PRO A 148 -24.13 -11.21 -6.83
N GLY A 149 -23.82 -12.49 -6.97
CA GLY A 149 -22.77 -12.96 -7.91
C GLY A 149 -21.39 -13.19 -7.29
N ILE A 150 -21.16 -12.89 -6.00
CA ILE A 150 -19.91 -13.28 -5.32
C ILE A 150 -19.77 -14.82 -5.25
N SER A 151 -20.86 -15.56 -5.24
CA SER A 151 -20.85 -17.03 -5.22
C SER A 151 -20.18 -17.68 -6.45
N GLU A 152 -20.01 -16.94 -7.55
CA GLU A 152 -19.25 -17.42 -8.72
C GLU A 152 -17.76 -17.10 -8.64
N ALA A 153 -17.35 -16.24 -7.71
CA ALA A 153 -15.93 -15.96 -7.41
C ALA A 153 -15.37 -17.00 -6.42
N ASN A 154 -15.56 -18.28 -6.71
CA ASN A 154 -15.08 -19.36 -5.87
C ASN A 154 -13.59 -19.60 -6.10
N SER A 155 -12.79 -18.68 -5.59
CA SER A 155 -11.41 -18.87 -5.14
C SER A 155 -10.88 -17.56 -4.59
N PHE A 156 -11.31 -17.15 -3.39
CA PHE A 156 -10.42 -16.35 -2.57
C PHE A 156 -9.31 -17.28 -2.04
N THR A 157 -8.41 -17.69 -2.91
CA THR A 157 -7.08 -18.04 -2.47
C THR A 157 -6.48 -16.75 -1.91
N THR A 158 -6.16 -16.74 -0.65
CA THR A 158 -5.34 -15.75 0.02
C THR A 158 -4.21 -15.33 -0.91
N GLY A 159 -4.33 -14.15 -1.54
CA GLY A 159 -3.26 -13.61 -2.37
C GLY A 159 -3.61 -12.83 -3.63
N THR A 160 -4.87 -12.77 -4.09
CA THR A 160 -5.21 -11.93 -5.25
C THR A 160 -5.34 -10.47 -4.86
N THR A 161 -4.23 -9.80 -4.73
CA THR A 161 -4.21 -8.34 -4.68
C THR A 161 -4.54 -7.83 -6.07
N LEU A 162 -5.66 -7.13 -6.25
CA LEU A 162 -5.90 -6.34 -7.46
C LEU A 162 -4.73 -5.37 -7.58
N HIS A 163 -4.00 -5.44 -8.69
CA HIS A 163 -2.73 -4.75 -8.81
C HIS A 163 -2.84 -3.22 -8.78
N THR A 164 -3.96 -2.65 -9.19
CA THR A 164 -4.23 -1.21 -9.08
C THR A 164 -4.62 -0.75 -7.68
N CYS A 165 -4.86 -1.68 -6.74
CA CYS A 165 -5.28 -1.40 -5.36
C CYS A 165 -6.44 -0.40 -5.25
N GLY A 166 -7.31 -0.36 -6.25
CA GLY A 166 -8.44 0.56 -6.28
C GLY A 166 -8.06 2.04 -6.52
N ALA A 167 -6.85 2.32 -7.01
CA ALA A 167 -6.45 3.67 -7.38
C ALA A 167 -7.45 4.23 -8.41
N ALA A 168 -7.97 5.43 -8.12
CA ALA A 168 -8.96 6.08 -8.96
C ALA A 168 -8.37 6.41 -10.35
N ASN A 169 -9.21 6.34 -11.38
CA ASN A 169 -8.88 6.74 -12.75
C ASN A 169 -7.70 6.00 -13.42
N VAL A 170 -7.30 4.85 -12.92
CA VAL A 170 -6.27 4.03 -13.60
C VAL A 170 -6.83 3.39 -14.85
N HIS A 171 -8.04 2.83 -14.78
CA HIS A 171 -8.70 2.23 -15.94
C HIS A 171 -9.80 3.11 -16.48
N ASN A 172 -9.96 3.10 -17.81
CA ASN A 172 -11.07 3.77 -18.47
C ASN A 172 -12.36 2.94 -18.26
N PRO A 173 -13.38 3.47 -17.56
CA PRO A 173 -14.59 2.72 -17.27
C PRO A 173 -15.47 2.41 -18.48
N ASP A 174 -15.25 3.12 -19.59
CA ASP A 174 -16.03 2.96 -20.84
C ASP A 174 -15.49 1.80 -21.70
N LEU A 175 -14.38 1.16 -21.30
CA LEU A 175 -13.75 0.08 -22.04
C LEU A 175 -13.91 -1.27 -21.35
N THR A 176 -14.02 -2.33 -22.15
CA THR A 176 -14.04 -3.70 -21.67
C THR A 176 -12.62 -4.25 -21.62
N TYR A 177 -12.18 -4.67 -20.42
CA TYR A 177 -10.89 -5.27 -20.18
C TYR A 177 -11.02 -6.79 -20.09
N GLY A 178 -10.03 -7.50 -20.62
CA GLY A 178 -9.77 -8.90 -20.33
C GLY A 178 -8.99 -9.04 -19.01
N SER A 179 -8.48 -10.24 -18.77
CA SER A 179 -7.60 -10.51 -17.63
C SER A 179 -6.54 -11.56 -17.96
N MET A 180 -5.40 -11.45 -17.29
CA MET A 180 -4.37 -12.49 -17.27
C MET A 180 -3.85 -12.68 -15.85
N THR A 181 -3.25 -13.84 -15.59
CA THR A 181 -2.65 -14.16 -14.30
C THR A 181 -1.17 -14.52 -14.52
N ASP A 182 -0.28 -13.96 -13.71
CA ASP A 182 1.14 -14.33 -13.76
C ASP A 182 1.44 -15.60 -12.93
N GLN A 183 2.70 -16.01 -12.92
CA GLN A 183 3.17 -17.22 -12.24
C GLN A 183 3.13 -17.16 -10.71
N GLU A 184 2.99 -15.95 -10.12
CA GLU A 184 2.75 -15.75 -8.67
C GLU A 184 1.26 -15.69 -8.32
N GLY A 185 0.36 -15.74 -9.31
CA GLY A 185 -1.07 -15.62 -9.11
C GLY A 185 -1.57 -14.17 -9.06
N ASN A 186 -0.74 -13.17 -9.40
CA ASN A 186 -1.20 -11.79 -9.55
C ASN A 186 -2.10 -11.69 -10.79
N VAL A 187 -3.27 -11.07 -10.62
CA VAL A 187 -4.24 -10.89 -11.72
C VAL A 187 -4.16 -9.45 -12.24
N TYR A 188 -4.04 -9.33 -13.55
CA TYR A 188 -3.93 -8.05 -14.27
C TYR A 188 -5.05 -7.90 -15.27
N LYS A 189 -5.52 -6.69 -15.47
CA LYS A 189 -6.37 -6.36 -16.60
C LYS A 189 -5.57 -6.36 -17.90
N THR A 190 -6.23 -6.77 -19.00
CA THR A 190 -5.68 -6.71 -20.35
C THR A 190 -6.58 -5.91 -21.26
N ILE A 191 -6.02 -5.39 -22.33
CA ILE A 191 -6.75 -4.61 -23.34
C ILE A 191 -6.26 -4.93 -24.75
N VAL A 192 -7.18 -5.09 -25.68
CA VAL A 192 -6.87 -5.26 -27.09
C VAL A 192 -6.75 -3.90 -27.76
N ILE A 193 -5.59 -3.61 -28.36
CA ILE A 193 -5.29 -2.40 -29.09
C ILE A 193 -4.85 -2.77 -30.50
N GLY A 194 -5.69 -2.52 -31.50
CA GLY A 194 -5.47 -3.02 -32.85
C GLY A 194 -5.50 -4.54 -32.89
N THR A 195 -4.38 -5.17 -33.26
CA THR A 195 -4.23 -6.63 -33.31
C THR A 195 -3.48 -7.23 -32.10
N GLN A 196 -3.15 -6.38 -31.13
CA GLN A 196 -2.30 -6.77 -29.99
C GLN A 196 -3.11 -6.74 -28.69
N GLU A 197 -2.93 -7.75 -27.83
CA GLU A 197 -3.48 -7.76 -26.47
C GLU A 197 -2.37 -7.47 -25.46
N TRP A 198 -2.49 -6.32 -24.78
CA TRP A 198 -1.52 -5.79 -23.83
C TRP A 198 -1.99 -5.91 -22.38
N MET A 199 -1.07 -6.04 -21.45
CA MET A 199 -1.36 -5.73 -20.06
C MET A 199 -1.77 -4.26 -19.95
N ALA A 200 -2.85 -3.99 -19.21
CA ALA A 200 -3.30 -2.64 -18.85
C ALA A 200 -2.74 -2.17 -17.50
N GLU A 201 -1.86 -2.95 -16.90
CA GLU A 201 -1.20 -2.70 -15.63
C GLU A 201 0.28 -3.10 -15.72
N ASN A 202 1.13 -2.49 -14.89
CA ASN A 202 2.54 -2.84 -14.84
C ASN A 202 2.74 -4.17 -14.11
N LEU A 203 3.65 -5.00 -14.60
CA LEU A 203 3.97 -6.30 -14.03
C LEU A 203 4.51 -6.17 -12.59
N ASN A 204 4.12 -7.10 -11.71
CA ASN A 204 4.49 -7.11 -10.29
C ASN A 204 5.03 -8.46 -9.80
N THR A 205 5.44 -9.36 -10.71
CA THR A 205 6.02 -10.66 -10.32
C THR A 205 7.41 -10.51 -9.71
N SER A 206 7.73 -11.34 -8.74
CA SER A 206 9.07 -11.48 -8.12
C SER A 206 9.77 -12.77 -8.52
N ILE A 207 9.13 -13.58 -9.38
CA ILE A 207 9.68 -14.85 -9.84
C ILE A 207 9.63 -14.94 -11.36
N TYR A 208 10.53 -15.71 -11.92
CA TYR A 208 10.50 -16.13 -13.32
C TYR A 208 9.43 -17.21 -13.55
N ARG A 209 9.12 -17.50 -14.81
CA ARG A 209 8.14 -18.53 -15.21
C ARG A 209 8.46 -19.93 -14.67
N ASN A 210 9.72 -20.23 -14.42
CA ASN A 210 10.17 -21.49 -13.84
C ASN A 210 10.15 -21.48 -12.29
N GLU A 211 9.54 -20.46 -11.67
CA GLU A 211 9.42 -20.24 -10.22
C GLU A 211 10.72 -19.81 -9.52
N ASP A 212 11.82 -19.62 -10.24
CA ASP A 212 13.04 -19.06 -9.66
C ASP A 212 12.81 -17.61 -9.20
N ALA A 213 13.29 -17.27 -8.02
CA ALA A 213 13.22 -15.91 -7.51
C ALA A 213 14.09 -14.95 -8.34
N ILE A 214 13.54 -13.79 -8.68
CA ILE A 214 14.29 -12.68 -9.28
C ILE A 214 14.98 -11.89 -8.15
N PRO A 215 16.31 -11.66 -8.18
CA PRO A 215 17.03 -10.92 -7.17
C PRO A 215 16.42 -9.53 -6.89
N THR A 216 16.41 -9.14 -5.62
CA THR A 216 15.89 -7.85 -5.15
C THR A 216 16.70 -7.34 -3.96
N ASN A 217 16.34 -6.15 -3.44
CA ASN A 217 16.98 -5.49 -2.30
C ASN A 217 18.50 -5.23 -2.53
N LEU A 218 18.89 -5.05 -3.79
CA LEU A 218 20.24 -4.66 -4.12
C LEU A 218 20.46 -3.20 -3.69
N ASP A 219 21.58 -2.93 -2.99
CA ASP A 219 22.02 -1.56 -2.77
C ASP A 219 22.45 -0.90 -4.11
N ASP A 220 22.78 0.39 -4.09
CA ASP A 220 23.10 1.13 -5.31
C ASP A 220 24.33 0.57 -6.02
N ALA A 221 25.34 0.13 -5.29
CA ALA A 221 26.56 -0.44 -5.85
C ALA A 221 26.30 -1.81 -6.48
N ALA A 222 25.53 -2.68 -5.82
CA ALA A 222 25.15 -3.98 -6.35
C ALA A 222 24.21 -3.83 -7.57
N TRP A 223 23.26 -2.88 -7.54
CA TRP A 223 22.41 -2.57 -8.67
C TRP A 223 23.20 -2.10 -9.88
N SER A 224 24.11 -1.15 -9.70
CA SER A 224 24.89 -0.56 -10.79
C SER A 224 25.88 -1.53 -11.44
N SER A 225 26.29 -2.56 -10.71
CA SER A 225 27.27 -3.55 -11.19
C SER A 225 26.64 -4.85 -11.69
N THR A 226 25.36 -5.10 -11.42
CA THR A 226 24.72 -6.37 -11.82
C THR A 226 24.55 -6.47 -13.33
N THR A 227 24.83 -7.65 -13.86
CA THR A 227 24.52 -8.07 -15.25
C THR A 227 23.52 -9.23 -15.28
N SER A 228 22.90 -9.51 -14.14
CA SER A 228 21.82 -10.49 -13.99
C SER A 228 20.50 -9.77 -13.74
N GLY A 229 19.39 -10.49 -13.96
CA GLY A 229 18.05 -9.96 -13.68
C GLY A 229 17.89 -9.53 -12.23
N ALA A 230 17.27 -8.38 -12.02
CA ALA A 230 16.91 -7.85 -10.71
C ALA A 230 15.69 -6.94 -10.79
N TRP A 231 14.97 -6.80 -9.65
CA TRP A 231 13.86 -5.87 -9.53
C TRP A 231 13.93 -5.07 -8.23
N ALA A 232 13.18 -3.97 -8.20
CA ALA A 232 12.96 -3.16 -6.99
C ALA A 232 11.55 -2.54 -7.02
N TYR A 233 11.00 -2.22 -5.85
CA TYR A 233 9.95 -1.21 -5.78
C TYR A 233 10.56 0.18 -5.89
N TYR A 234 9.78 1.18 -6.33
CA TYR A 234 10.25 2.55 -6.26
C TYR A 234 10.61 2.93 -4.81
N ASN A 235 11.79 3.50 -4.60
CA ASN A 235 12.40 3.77 -3.29
C ASN A 235 12.56 2.54 -2.37
N ASN A 236 12.57 1.32 -2.89
CA ASN A 236 12.52 0.08 -2.11
C ASN A 236 11.30 0.01 -1.16
N ASP A 237 10.24 0.77 -1.44
CA ASP A 237 9.03 0.83 -0.62
C ASP A 237 7.91 0.00 -1.26
N ALA A 238 7.52 -1.08 -0.58
CA ALA A 238 6.48 -2.00 -1.04
C ALA A 238 5.09 -1.33 -1.21
N SER A 239 4.84 -0.19 -0.59
CA SER A 239 3.61 0.58 -0.79
C SER A 239 3.48 1.10 -2.23
N ASN A 240 4.60 1.23 -2.96
CA ASN A 240 4.62 1.61 -4.38
C ASN A 240 4.30 0.44 -5.33
N ALA A 241 4.19 -0.81 -4.82
CA ALA A 241 3.74 -1.94 -5.65
C ALA A 241 2.41 -1.64 -6.34
N CYS A 242 1.56 -0.95 -5.65
CA CYS A 242 0.27 -0.48 -6.10
C CYS A 242 0.25 1.06 -6.16
N PRO A 243 -0.06 1.68 -7.29
CA PRO A 243 -0.46 1.10 -8.58
C PRO A 243 0.71 0.95 -9.58
N TYR A 244 1.96 1.16 -9.15
CA TYR A 244 3.09 1.35 -10.07
C TYR A 244 3.76 0.05 -10.52
N GLY A 245 3.57 -1.06 -9.79
CA GLY A 245 4.25 -2.32 -10.07
C GLY A 245 5.72 -2.31 -9.62
N LYS A 246 6.51 -3.21 -10.20
CA LYS A 246 7.94 -3.32 -9.95
C LYS A 246 8.73 -2.68 -11.09
N LEU A 247 9.92 -2.21 -10.76
CA LEU A 247 10.95 -1.75 -11.69
C LEU A 247 11.96 -2.88 -11.90
N TYR A 248 12.10 -3.34 -13.13
CA TYR A 248 13.01 -4.42 -13.52
C TYR A 248 14.18 -3.85 -14.31
N ASN A 249 15.39 -4.39 -14.10
CA ASN A 249 16.47 -4.11 -15.04
C ASN A 249 16.26 -4.90 -16.35
N TRP A 250 16.94 -4.51 -17.43
CA TRP A 250 16.71 -5.13 -18.74
C TRP A 250 17.13 -6.60 -18.79
N TYR A 251 18.10 -7.02 -17.98
CA TYR A 251 18.52 -8.41 -17.91
C TYR A 251 17.40 -9.34 -17.48
N THR A 252 16.47 -8.86 -16.65
CA THR A 252 15.25 -9.60 -16.28
C THR A 252 14.32 -9.82 -17.49
N CYS A 253 14.25 -8.82 -18.38
CA CYS A 253 13.34 -8.86 -19.55
C CYS A 253 13.75 -9.91 -20.60
N VAL A 254 15.03 -10.26 -20.64
CA VAL A 254 15.61 -11.18 -21.65
C VAL A 254 16.13 -12.49 -21.05
N ASP A 255 15.89 -12.70 -19.77
CA ASP A 255 16.28 -13.94 -19.09
C ASP A 255 15.53 -15.14 -19.69
N GLU A 256 16.26 -16.21 -20.03
CA GLU A 256 15.70 -17.40 -20.66
C GLU A 256 14.66 -18.13 -19.81
N ARG A 257 14.67 -17.89 -18.49
CA ARG A 257 13.67 -18.40 -17.56
C ARG A 257 12.29 -17.77 -17.77
N GLY A 258 12.22 -16.64 -18.48
CA GLY A 258 11.00 -15.95 -18.86
C GLY A 258 10.39 -15.13 -17.74
N LEU A 259 10.28 -13.80 -17.95
CA LEU A 259 9.66 -12.87 -16.99
C LEU A 259 8.13 -12.89 -17.08
N CYS A 260 7.58 -12.85 -18.30
CA CYS A 260 6.13 -12.89 -18.53
C CYS A 260 5.59 -14.34 -18.40
N PRO A 261 4.33 -14.53 -18.01
CA PRO A 261 3.74 -15.88 -17.90
C PRO A 261 3.58 -16.58 -19.26
N VAL A 262 3.21 -17.85 -19.23
CA VAL A 262 2.99 -18.65 -20.43
C VAL A 262 1.92 -18.01 -21.33
N GLY A 263 2.19 -17.90 -22.63
CA GLY A 263 1.33 -17.25 -23.62
C GLY A 263 1.51 -15.72 -23.67
N TRP A 264 2.54 -15.20 -22.97
CA TRP A 264 2.89 -13.79 -22.93
C TRP A 264 4.41 -13.59 -22.96
N HIS A 265 4.85 -12.47 -23.54
CA HIS A 265 6.26 -12.12 -23.62
C HIS A 265 6.49 -10.63 -23.32
N VAL A 266 7.72 -10.26 -23.02
CA VAL A 266 8.14 -8.85 -22.98
C VAL A 266 8.19 -8.32 -24.41
N PRO A 267 7.44 -7.24 -24.76
CA PRO A 267 7.32 -6.80 -26.14
C PRO A 267 8.66 -6.33 -26.72
N SER A 268 8.85 -6.61 -27.99
CA SER A 268 9.97 -6.11 -28.79
C SER A 268 9.77 -4.64 -29.18
N ASP A 269 10.84 -3.99 -29.62
CA ASP A 269 10.78 -2.61 -30.17
C ASP A 269 9.83 -2.50 -31.38
N ALA A 270 9.78 -3.55 -32.23
CA ALA A 270 8.87 -3.63 -33.36
C ALA A 270 7.40 -3.70 -32.92
N GLU A 271 7.07 -4.42 -31.87
CA GLU A 271 5.71 -4.54 -31.35
C GLU A 271 5.24 -3.25 -30.67
N TRP A 272 6.13 -2.54 -29.99
CA TRP A 272 5.87 -1.18 -29.53
C TRP A 272 5.62 -0.21 -30.68
N THR A 273 6.31 -0.40 -31.82
CA THR A 273 6.08 0.41 -33.03
C THR A 273 4.70 0.11 -33.63
N ILE A 274 4.28 -1.16 -33.71
CA ILE A 274 2.92 -1.53 -34.13
C ILE A 274 1.87 -0.86 -33.23
N LEU A 275 2.07 -0.85 -31.90
CA LEU A 275 1.18 -0.14 -30.99
C LEU A 275 1.10 1.35 -31.33
N SER A 276 2.23 2.05 -31.43
CA SER A 276 2.24 3.49 -31.71
C SER A 276 1.63 3.83 -33.07
N ASP A 277 1.86 3.01 -34.10
CA ASP A 277 1.29 3.21 -35.44
C ASP A 277 -0.24 3.07 -35.44
N ASN A 278 -0.77 2.08 -34.71
CA ASN A 278 -2.22 1.93 -34.50
C ASN A 278 -2.84 3.15 -33.80
N LEU A 279 -2.05 3.88 -33.03
CA LEU A 279 -2.50 5.08 -32.31
C LEU A 279 -2.34 6.39 -33.12
N GLY A 280 -1.81 6.31 -34.33
CA GLY A 280 -1.58 7.47 -35.19
C GLY A 280 -0.17 8.04 -35.16
N GLY A 281 0.78 7.26 -34.63
CA GLY A 281 2.20 7.60 -34.55
C GLY A 281 2.63 8.12 -33.18
N LEU A 282 3.94 8.19 -32.98
CA LEU A 282 4.56 8.56 -31.69
C LEU A 282 4.09 9.90 -31.15
N SER A 283 3.89 10.90 -32.01
CA SER A 283 3.57 12.28 -31.64
C SER A 283 2.19 12.48 -30.96
N VAL A 284 1.31 11.47 -31.01
CA VAL A 284 -0.06 11.55 -30.47
C VAL A 284 -0.44 10.34 -29.63
N ALA A 285 0.41 9.31 -29.59
CA ALA A 285 0.12 8.06 -28.90
C ALA A 285 0.10 8.24 -27.38
N GLY A 286 1.00 9.06 -26.84
CA GLY A 286 1.21 9.18 -25.40
C GLY A 286 -0.02 9.69 -24.66
N GLY A 287 -0.70 10.72 -25.18
CA GLY A 287 -1.92 11.23 -24.56
C GLY A 287 -3.04 10.18 -24.50
N LYS A 288 -3.15 9.32 -25.52
CA LYS A 288 -4.13 8.22 -25.55
C LYS A 288 -3.80 7.11 -24.55
N MET A 289 -2.53 6.95 -24.18
CA MET A 289 -2.02 5.89 -23.32
C MET A 289 -1.99 6.27 -21.84
N LYS A 290 -1.81 7.55 -21.50
CA LYS A 290 -1.72 8.02 -20.10
C LYS A 290 -3.04 7.90 -19.37
N THR A 291 -2.99 7.47 -18.10
CA THR A 291 -4.13 7.60 -17.18
C THR A 291 -4.49 9.07 -16.97
N ILE A 292 -5.77 9.35 -16.76
CA ILE A 292 -6.29 10.71 -16.58
C ILE A 292 -6.08 11.19 -15.14
N GLY A 293 -6.27 12.50 -14.94
CA GLY A 293 -6.19 13.16 -13.63
C GLY A 293 -4.76 13.49 -13.22
N THR A 294 -4.63 14.25 -12.13
CA THR A 294 -3.33 14.69 -11.60
C THR A 294 -3.25 14.50 -10.09
N ILE A 295 -2.02 14.46 -9.57
CA ILE A 295 -1.73 14.37 -8.13
C ILE A 295 -2.28 15.62 -7.42
N GLU A 296 -2.05 16.80 -7.98
CA GLU A 296 -2.44 18.08 -7.38
C GLU A 296 -3.97 18.24 -7.28
N SER A 297 -4.71 17.62 -8.19
CA SER A 297 -6.18 17.58 -8.15
C SER A 297 -6.72 16.41 -7.33
N SER A 298 -5.86 15.52 -6.84
CA SER A 298 -6.22 14.27 -6.15
C SER A 298 -7.11 13.34 -7.01
N THR A 299 -6.98 13.43 -8.35
CA THR A 299 -7.79 12.65 -9.30
C THR A 299 -6.98 11.67 -10.13
N GLY A 300 -5.66 11.64 -9.99
CA GLY A 300 -4.78 10.77 -10.75
C GLY A 300 -3.38 10.68 -10.16
N LEU A 301 -2.48 10.05 -10.92
CA LEU A 301 -1.13 9.67 -10.47
C LEU A 301 -0.03 10.51 -11.13
N TRP A 302 -0.35 11.25 -12.20
CA TRP A 302 0.58 12.11 -12.92
C TRP A 302 0.67 13.49 -12.27
N TYR A 303 1.80 14.15 -12.35
CA TYR A 303 1.89 15.58 -12.05
C TYR A 303 1.14 16.41 -13.11
N SER A 304 0.70 17.61 -12.71
CA SER A 304 0.07 18.58 -13.62
C SER A 304 1.13 19.12 -14.62
N PRO A 305 0.74 19.32 -15.91
CA PRO A 305 -0.62 19.35 -16.46
C PRO A 305 -1.15 17.99 -16.97
N ASN A 306 -0.37 16.91 -17.01
CA ASN A 306 -0.72 15.62 -17.61
C ASN A 306 -1.29 15.80 -19.04
N THR A 307 -0.51 16.49 -19.88
CA THR A 307 -0.92 17.01 -21.20
C THR A 307 -1.47 15.92 -22.12
N GLY A 308 -2.64 16.15 -22.69
CA GLY A 308 -3.28 15.27 -23.66
C GLY A 308 -3.80 13.95 -23.10
N SER A 309 -3.73 13.72 -21.80
CA SER A 309 -4.14 12.44 -21.18
C SER A 309 -5.63 12.16 -21.38
N SER A 310 -5.95 10.99 -21.91
CA SER A 310 -7.32 10.57 -22.16
C SER A 310 -7.59 9.12 -21.79
N ASN A 311 -6.56 8.29 -21.72
CA ASN A 311 -6.66 6.83 -21.57
C ASN A 311 -7.71 6.21 -22.50
N SER A 312 -7.89 6.80 -23.66
CA SER A 312 -8.98 6.45 -24.60
C SER A 312 -8.86 5.04 -25.18
N ILE A 313 -7.68 4.43 -25.08
CA ILE A 313 -7.40 3.09 -25.58
C ILE A 313 -7.26 2.04 -24.48
N GLY A 314 -7.34 2.45 -23.21
CA GLY A 314 -7.27 1.54 -22.07
C GLY A 314 -5.87 0.99 -21.75
N PHE A 315 -4.81 1.54 -22.36
CA PHE A 315 -3.44 1.13 -21.99
C PHE A 315 -3.14 1.45 -20.52
N SER A 316 -3.75 2.51 -19.97
CA SER A 316 -3.66 2.86 -18.55
C SER A 316 -2.23 3.07 -18.07
N GLY A 317 -1.44 3.83 -18.83
CA GLY A 317 -0.05 4.14 -18.49
C GLY A 317 0.05 4.98 -17.23
N VAL A 318 0.74 4.48 -16.21
CA VAL A 318 0.97 5.16 -14.92
C VAL A 318 2.43 5.64 -14.81
N PRO A 319 2.69 6.74 -14.08
CA PRO A 319 4.03 7.34 -13.95
C PRO A 319 4.86 6.68 -12.85
N GLY A 320 5.26 5.43 -13.07
CA GLY A 320 5.98 4.62 -12.09
C GLY A 320 7.43 5.06 -11.81
N GLY A 321 7.91 6.10 -12.51
CA GLY A 321 9.29 6.57 -12.36
C GLY A 321 10.34 5.58 -12.86
N SER A 322 11.52 5.62 -12.24
CA SER A 322 12.67 4.79 -12.61
C SER A 322 13.60 4.54 -11.42
N ARG A 323 14.39 3.46 -11.52
CA ARG A 323 15.63 3.30 -10.78
C ARG A 323 16.80 3.46 -11.75
N TYR A 324 17.61 4.49 -11.57
CA TYR A 324 18.75 4.75 -12.45
C TYR A 324 19.81 3.64 -12.37
N ALA A 325 20.61 3.49 -13.43
CA ALA A 325 21.71 2.54 -13.45
C ALA A 325 22.72 2.75 -12.30
N ALA A 326 22.80 3.95 -11.75
CA ALA A 326 23.59 4.26 -10.55
C ALA A 326 22.93 3.84 -9.23
N GLY A 327 21.69 3.31 -9.25
CA GLY A 327 20.98 2.75 -8.11
C GLY A 327 19.90 3.65 -7.50
N PHE A 328 19.98 4.97 -7.63
CA PHE A 328 19.00 5.90 -7.05
C PHE A 328 17.69 5.96 -7.84
N TYR A 329 16.61 6.41 -7.18
CA TYR A 329 15.28 6.51 -7.76
C TYR A 329 14.92 7.95 -8.14
N SER A 330 14.14 8.11 -9.21
CA SER A 330 13.63 9.41 -9.67
C SER A 330 12.36 9.27 -10.48
N ASP A 331 11.70 10.41 -10.72
CA ASP A 331 10.68 10.61 -11.75
C ASP A 331 9.31 9.97 -11.47
N LEU A 332 9.05 9.51 -10.25
CA LEU A 332 7.69 9.10 -9.85
C LEU A 332 6.71 10.28 -10.05
N GLY A 333 5.60 10.02 -10.69
CA GLY A 333 4.63 11.07 -11.03
C GLY A 333 4.96 11.84 -12.32
N ASN A 334 6.23 11.85 -12.77
CA ASN A 334 6.70 12.55 -13.96
C ASN A 334 6.76 11.65 -15.20
N TYR A 335 7.34 10.47 -15.06
CA TYR A 335 7.57 9.55 -16.18
C TYR A 335 6.96 8.17 -15.93
N GLY A 336 6.34 7.61 -16.96
CA GLY A 336 6.07 6.19 -17.08
C GLY A 336 7.04 5.59 -18.08
N ASN A 337 7.86 4.63 -17.67
CA ASN A 337 8.91 4.02 -18.49
C ASN A 337 8.65 2.52 -18.64
N TRP A 338 8.79 1.98 -19.85
CA TRP A 338 8.57 0.55 -20.13
C TRP A 338 9.66 -0.01 -21.04
N TRP A 339 10.26 -1.12 -20.60
CA TRP A 339 11.23 -1.85 -21.39
C TRP A 339 10.62 -2.48 -22.64
N SER A 340 11.43 -2.61 -23.69
CA SER A 340 11.31 -3.66 -24.68
C SER A 340 12.38 -4.74 -24.45
N ASN A 341 12.18 -5.93 -25.01
CA ASN A 341 13.20 -6.98 -24.99
C ASN A 341 14.34 -6.76 -26.02
N SER A 342 14.24 -5.71 -26.82
CA SER A 342 15.16 -5.48 -27.94
C SER A 342 16.43 -4.74 -27.50
N PRO A 343 17.62 -5.32 -27.70
CA PRO A 343 18.87 -4.62 -27.49
C PRO A 343 19.08 -3.55 -28.56
N ARG A 344 19.81 -2.48 -28.22
CA ARG A 344 20.23 -1.47 -29.21
C ARG A 344 21.74 -1.46 -29.40
N TYR A 345 22.49 -1.26 -28.32
CA TYR A 345 23.95 -1.31 -28.29
C TYR A 345 24.43 -2.34 -27.28
N SER A 346 25.73 -2.54 -27.16
CA SER A 346 26.29 -3.55 -26.26
C SER A 346 25.83 -3.42 -24.80
N ASN A 347 25.55 -2.18 -24.36
CA ASN A 347 25.15 -1.87 -22.98
C ASN A 347 23.79 -1.16 -22.89
N GLN A 348 23.07 -0.98 -24.01
CA GLN A 348 21.78 -0.31 -24.04
C GLN A 348 20.68 -1.19 -24.64
N ALA A 349 19.43 -0.88 -24.26
CA ALA A 349 18.25 -1.50 -24.81
C ALA A 349 17.16 -0.45 -25.07
N TRP A 350 16.26 -0.79 -25.98
CA TRP A 350 15.13 0.05 -26.32
C TRP A 350 14.09 0.07 -25.20
N PHE A 351 13.51 1.25 -24.95
CA PHE A 351 12.37 1.42 -24.06
C PHE A 351 11.45 2.51 -24.59
N ARG A 352 10.27 2.61 -24.01
CA ARG A 352 9.28 3.66 -24.27
C ARG A 352 9.05 4.44 -23.00
N TYR A 353 8.80 5.75 -23.15
CA TYR A 353 8.34 6.54 -22.03
C TYR A 353 7.23 7.52 -22.42
N LEU A 354 6.44 7.86 -21.41
CA LEU A 354 5.45 8.93 -21.39
C LEU A 354 5.92 9.98 -20.39
N TYR A 355 5.69 11.23 -20.71
CA TYR A 355 6.07 12.35 -19.87
C TYR A 355 4.84 13.21 -19.53
N PHE A 356 4.78 13.79 -18.32
CA PHE A 356 3.58 14.47 -17.82
C PHE A 356 3.24 15.76 -18.57
N ILE A 357 4.22 16.44 -19.20
CA ILE A 357 3.98 17.68 -19.94
C ILE A 357 3.81 17.48 -21.46
N GLU A 358 3.94 16.25 -21.97
CA GLU A 358 3.89 15.95 -23.39
C GLU A 358 2.80 14.90 -23.68
N ASP A 359 2.28 14.87 -24.88
CA ASP A 359 1.30 13.90 -25.36
C ASP A 359 1.89 12.86 -26.33
N GLU A 360 3.20 12.88 -26.51
CA GLU A 360 3.92 11.92 -27.32
C GLU A 360 4.33 10.66 -26.54
N LEU A 361 4.52 9.55 -27.26
CA LEU A 361 5.20 8.36 -26.82
C LEU A 361 6.63 8.38 -27.32
N VAL A 362 7.61 8.51 -26.44
CA VAL A 362 9.00 8.60 -26.86
C VAL A 362 9.62 7.21 -26.95
N SER A 363 10.35 6.96 -28.04
CA SER A 363 11.16 5.76 -28.29
C SER A 363 12.62 6.11 -28.21
N THR A 364 13.34 5.51 -27.26
CA THR A 364 14.79 5.75 -27.07
C THR A 364 15.47 4.55 -26.40
N SER A 365 16.75 4.64 -26.09
CA SER A 365 17.50 3.57 -25.42
C SER A 365 18.39 4.12 -24.31
N LEU A 366 18.50 3.37 -23.24
CA LEU A 366 19.39 3.65 -22.13
C LEU A 366 20.11 2.38 -21.64
N ASN A 367 20.88 2.53 -20.57
CA ASN A 367 21.68 1.49 -19.97
C ASN A 367 20.78 0.32 -19.50
N ARG A 368 21.24 -0.91 -19.69
CA ARG A 368 20.53 -2.13 -19.30
C ARG A 368 20.34 -2.28 -17.79
N GLN A 369 21.10 -1.55 -16.97
CA GLN A 369 20.94 -1.46 -15.53
C GLN A 369 19.82 -0.49 -15.09
N GLU A 370 19.25 0.32 -15.99
CA GLU A 370 18.07 1.11 -15.63
C GLU A 370 16.94 0.19 -15.14
N GLY A 371 16.19 0.61 -14.14
CA GLY A 371 15.01 -0.08 -13.64
C GLY A 371 13.75 0.58 -14.17
N TYR A 372 13.00 -0.10 -15.03
CA TYR A 372 11.75 0.35 -15.63
C TYR A 372 10.64 -0.67 -15.44
N SER A 373 9.42 -0.21 -15.58
CA SER A 373 8.25 -1.09 -15.61
C SER A 373 8.27 -2.04 -16.81
N VAL A 374 7.50 -3.12 -16.70
CA VAL A 374 7.27 -4.07 -17.79
C VAL A 374 5.76 -4.26 -17.97
N ARG A 375 5.32 -4.37 -19.20
CA ARG A 375 4.00 -4.84 -19.59
C ARG A 375 4.15 -5.96 -20.60
N CYS A 376 3.57 -7.09 -20.30
CA CYS A 376 3.62 -8.23 -21.22
C CYS A 376 2.60 -8.04 -22.34
N LEU A 377 2.96 -8.58 -23.50
CA LEU A 377 2.16 -8.68 -24.71
C LEU A 377 1.81 -10.16 -24.93
N ARG A 378 0.59 -10.45 -25.36
CA ARG A 378 0.14 -11.81 -25.65
C ARG A 378 0.79 -12.31 -26.94
N ASP A 379 1.18 -13.62 -26.93
CA ASP A 379 1.82 -14.34 -28.04
C ASP A 379 0.91 -14.45 -29.28
#